data_c2380200165e86a94e8bb7166c63d4a8
#
_entry.id   c2380200165e86a94e8bb7166c63d4a8
#
_cell.length_a   1.000
_cell.length_b   1.000
_cell.length_c   1.000
_cell.angle_alpha   90.00
_cell.angle_beta   90.00
_cell.angle_gamma   90.00
#
_symmetry.space_group_name_H-M   'P 1'
#
loop_
_entity.id
_entity.type
_entity.pdbx_description
1 polymer ?
#
loop_
_entity_poly.entity_id
_entity_poly.type
_entity_poly.pdbx_seq_one_letter_code
_entity_poly.pdbx_strand_id
1 'polypeptide(L)'
;FEKDAFYFYKSVWNQNEKFAYLCPHWNLKLEKGTVLPVICYTNCEDAELFVNGRSFGVKSKGFPCYGMTERYGHFDRYRRPANTDDLFLSWDVPYEPGKIEVVGYHDGKEVCRYNVETTGEAAAIKLTVDKTSVDADGRSVVQAEIRIVDSKGRIVLDASPQLDFIL
;
A
#
# COMPACT_ATOMS: atom_id res chain seq x y z
N PHE A 1 -2.08 7.00 11.99
CA PHE A 1 -1.71 6.69 10.59
C PHE A 1 -2.22 5.30 10.20
N GLU A 2 -2.49 5.12 8.90
CA GLU A 2 -3.01 3.88 8.34
C GLU A 2 -1.90 2.83 8.23
N LYS A 3 -2.18 1.62 8.71
CA LYS A 3 -1.29 0.45 8.60
C LYS A 3 -1.78 -0.45 7.45
N ASP A 4 -0.97 -1.39 7.01
CA ASP A 4 -1.33 -2.34 5.93
C ASP A 4 -2.67 -3.05 6.21
N ALA A 5 -2.96 -3.39 7.46
CA ALA A 5 -4.24 -3.97 7.86
C ALA A 5 -5.45 -3.09 7.54
N PHE A 6 -5.31 -1.75 7.57
CA PHE A 6 -6.37 -0.84 7.18
C PHE A 6 -6.74 -1.04 5.70
N TYR A 7 -5.75 -1.15 4.83
CA TYR A 7 -5.97 -1.35 3.39
C TYR A 7 -6.53 -2.74 3.08
N PHE A 8 -6.16 -3.75 3.87
CA PHE A 8 -6.78 -5.06 3.79
C PHE A 8 -8.29 -4.97 4.06
N TYR A 9 -8.71 -4.38 5.18
CA TYR A 9 -10.14 -4.21 5.49
C TYR A 9 -10.84 -3.29 4.49
N LYS A 10 -10.20 -2.21 4.07
CA LYS A 10 -10.72 -1.32 3.02
C LYS A 10 -11.00 -2.08 1.73
N SER A 11 -10.17 -3.05 1.36
CA SER A 11 -10.33 -3.84 0.14
C SER A 11 -11.58 -4.75 0.14
N VAL A 12 -12.10 -5.06 1.33
CA VAL A 12 -13.29 -5.91 1.48
C VAL A 12 -14.55 -5.07 1.72
N TRP A 13 -14.44 -4.01 2.50
CA TRP A 13 -15.62 -3.27 2.97
C TRP A 13 -15.94 -2.01 2.17
N ASN A 14 -14.95 -1.37 1.55
CA ASN A 14 -15.22 -0.15 0.77
C ASN A 14 -15.66 -0.52 -0.65
N GLN A 15 -16.91 -0.18 -0.98
CA GLN A 15 -17.50 -0.37 -2.30
C GLN A 15 -17.62 0.95 -3.09
N ASN A 16 -17.33 2.09 -2.45
CA ASN A 16 -17.59 3.40 -3.02
C ASN A 16 -16.46 3.90 -3.94
N GLU A 17 -15.24 3.44 -3.69
CA GLU A 17 -14.04 3.89 -4.39
C GLU A 17 -13.19 2.68 -4.79
N LYS A 18 -12.78 2.61 -6.03
CA LYS A 18 -11.82 1.61 -6.49
C LYS A 18 -10.42 2.02 -6.09
N PHE A 19 -9.67 1.11 -5.51
CA PHE A 19 -8.30 1.38 -5.11
C PHE A 19 -7.45 0.11 -5.18
N ALA A 20 -6.14 0.32 -5.15
CA ALA A 20 -5.13 -0.71 -4.94
C ALA A 20 -4.05 -0.17 -3.99
N TYR A 21 -3.47 -1.04 -3.18
CA TYR A 21 -2.39 -0.73 -2.25
C TYR A 21 -1.37 -1.86 -2.26
N LEU A 22 -0.09 -1.50 -2.31
CA LEU A 22 1.01 -2.47 -2.33
C LEU A 22 1.74 -2.51 -0.99
N CYS A 23 2.09 -3.70 -0.54
CA CYS A 23 3.05 -3.93 0.52
C CYS A 23 4.01 -5.08 0.15
N PRO A 24 5.24 -5.07 0.67
CA PRO A 24 5.83 -4.06 1.53
C PRO A 24 6.16 -2.76 0.78
N HIS A 25 6.63 -1.74 1.52
CA HIS A 25 7.25 -0.56 0.92
C HIS A 25 8.49 -0.97 0.09
N TRP A 26 8.96 -0.08 -0.82
CA TRP A 26 10.03 -0.45 -1.76
C TRP A 26 11.43 0.09 -1.37
N ASN A 27 11.58 0.50 -0.09
CA ASN A 27 12.86 0.87 0.53
C ASN A 27 13.43 -0.31 1.32
N LEU A 28 13.73 -1.40 0.62
CA LEU A 28 14.23 -2.61 1.27
C LEU A 28 15.76 -2.66 1.16
N LYS A 29 16.41 -3.09 2.25
CA LYS A 29 17.87 -3.34 2.28
C LYS A 29 18.15 -4.77 1.84
N LEU A 30 17.79 -5.07 0.58
CA LEU A 30 17.95 -6.38 -0.03
C LEU A 30 18.90 -6.30 -1.22
N GLU A 31 19.57 -7.39 -1.49
CA GLU A 31 20.35 -7.53 -2.72
C GLU A 31 19.42 -7.59 -3.93
N LYS A 32 19.83 -6.96 -5.03
CA LYS A 32 19.11 -7.00 -6.30
C LYS A 32 18.92 -8.46 -6.74
N GLY A 33 17.69 -8.83 -7.09
CA GLY A 33 17.32 -10.18 -7.49
C GLY A 33 16.80 -11.07 -6.36
N THR A 34 16.87 -10.64 -5.08
CA THR A 34 16.23 -11.36 -3.99
C THR A 34 14.73 -11.44 -4.23
N VAL A 35 14.19 -12.65 -4.31
CA VAL A 35 12.75 -12.86 -4.54
C VAL A 35 11.98 -12.65 -3.24
N LEU A 36 10.94 -11.83 -3.31
CA LEU A 36 10.05 -11.56 -2.18
C LEU A 36 8.59 -11.49 -2.65
N PRO A 37 7.63 -11.83 -1.78
CA PRO A 37 6.22 -11.67 -2.08
C PRO A 37 5.84 -10.19 -2.04
N VAL A 38 5.19 -9.72 -3.09
CA VAL A 38 4.53 -8.41 -3.14
C VAL A 38 3.04 -8.65 -3.05
N ILE A 39 2.41 -8.06 -2.06
CA ILE A 39 0.98 -8.21 -1.79
C ILE A 39 0.25 -6.95 -2.27
N CYS A 40 -0.89 -7.15 -2.91
CA CYS A 40 -1.79 -6.08 -3.30
C CYS A 40 -3.15 -6.26 -2.62
N TYR A 41 -3.53 -5.28 -1.81
CA TYR A 41 -4.90 -5.16 -1.31
C TYR A 41 -5.70 -4.27 -2.26
N THR A 42 -6.75 -4.83 -2.85
CA THR A 42 -7.56 -4.11 -3.84
C THR A 42 -9.02 -4.58 -3.79
N ASN A 43 -9.94 -3.72 -4.16
CA ASN A 43 -11.33 -4.05 -4.43
C ASN A 43 -11.63 -4.07 -5.95
N CYS A 44 -10.60 -4.07 -6.78
CA CYS A 44 -10.72 -4.32 -8.22
C CYS A 44 -10.89 -5.80 -8.50
N GLU A 45 -11.41 -6.15 -9.68
CA GLU A 45 -11.55 -7.53 -10.15
C GLU A 45 -10.18 -8.11 -10.48
N ASP A 46 -9.40 -7.35 -11.23
CA ASP A 46 -8.08 -7.70 -11.69
C ASP A 46 -7.08 -6.63 -11.30
N ALA A 47 -5.82 -7.04 -11.17
CA ALA A 47 -4.73 -6.10 -11.06
C ALA A 47 -3.47 -6.62 -11.75
N GLU A 48 -2.69 -5.70 -12.32
CA GLU A 48 -1.42 -5.97 -12.97
C GLU A 48 -0.30 -5.26 -12.23
N LEU A 49 0.75 -6.01 -11.93
CA LEU A 49 1.93 -5.50 -11.24
C LEU A 49 3.04 -5.18 -12.23
N PHE A 50 3.70 -4.04 -12.01
CA PHE A 50 4.87 -3.60 -12.76
C PHE A 50 6.02 -3.27 -11.83
N VAL A 51 7.24 -3.65 -12.22
CA VAL A 51 8.47 -3.19 -11.59
C VAL A 51 9.34 -2.54 -12.66
N ASN A 52 9.68 -1.29 -12.46
CA ASN A 52 10.44 -0.48 -13.41
C ASN A 52 9.86 -0.54 -14.86
N GLY A 53 8.52 -0.57 -14.96
CA GLY A 53 7.81 -0.64 -16.24
C GLY A 53 7.69 -2.06 -16.83
N ARG A 54 8.31 -3.07 -16.22
CA ARG A 54 8.16 -4.46 -16.63
C ARG A 54 6.95 -5.10 -15.94
N SER A 55 6.02 -5.67 -16.71
CA SER A 55 4.87 -6.41 -16.20
C SER A 55 5.26 -7.73 -15.55
N PHE A 56 4.64 -8.02 -14.43
CA PHE A 56 4.65 -9.32 -13.74
C PHE A 56 3.33 -10.08 -13.90
N GLY A 57 2.49 -9.60 -14.82
CA GLY A 57 1.24 -10.21 -15.21
C GLY A 57 0.04 -9.76 -14.39
N VAL A 58 -1.11 -10.06 -14.95
CA VAL A 58 -2.42 -9.79 -14.35
C VAL A 58 -2.78 -10.93 -13.42
N LYS A 59 -3.34 -10.59 -12.25
CA LYS A 59 -3.98 -11.54 -11.33
C LYS A 59 -5.39 -11.09 -10.99
N SER A 60 -6.27 -12.08 -10.85
CA SER A 60 -7.69 -11.90 -10.52
C SER A 60 -7.97 -12.47 -9.14
N LYS A 61 -8.90 -11.84 -8.41
CA LYS A 61 -9.40 -12.40 -7.16
C LYS A 61 -10.36 -13.55 -7.43
N GLY A 62 -10.10 -14.70 -6.82
CA GLY A 62 -11.04 -15.81 -6.82
C GLY A 62 -12.17 -15.63 -5.81
N PHE A 63 -11.88 -14.96 -4.69
CA PHE A 63 -12.82 -14.74 -3.59
C PHE A 63 -12.32 -13.61 -2.65
N PRO A 64 -13.22 -12.74 -2.11
CA PRO A 64 -14.57 -12.50 -2.62
C PRO A 64 -14.52 -11.77 -3.96
N CYS A 65 -15.36 -12.15 -4.91
CA CYS A 65 -15.46 -11.45 -6.18
C CYS A 65 -16.69 -10.53 -6.20
N TYR A 66 -16.61 -9.49 -7.02
CA TYR A 66 -17.72 -8.56 -7.21
C TYR A 66 -18.98 -9.31 -7.72
N GLY A 67 -20.14 -8.96 -7.18
CA GLY A 67 -21.39 -9.58 -7.57
C GLY A 67 -21.69 -10.91 -6.89
N MET A 68 -20.84 -11.40 -6.00
CA MET A 68 -21.18 -12.54 -5.16
C MET A 68 -22.34 -12.18 -4.23
N THR A 69 -23.51 -12.71 -4.55
CA THR A 69 -24.74 -12.51 -3.77
C THR A 69 -25.10 -13.72 -2.92
N GLU A 70 -24.38 -14.84 -3.10
CA GLU A 70 -24.71 -16.10 -2.46
C GLU A 70 -24.02 -16.27 -1.10
N ARG A 71 -24.73 -16.94 -0.20
CA ARG A 71 -24.24 -17.22 1.14
C ARG A 71 -23.07 -18.21 1.09
N TYR A 72 -22.20 -18.10 2.07
CA TYR A 72 -20.97 -18.89 2.25
C TYR A 72 -21.12 -20.41 2.05
N GLY A 73 -22.29 -21.00 2.27
CA GLY A 73 -22.55 -22.43 2.10
C GLY A 73 -22.51 -22.95 0.66
N HIS A 74 -22.59 -22.08 -0.33
CA HIS A 74 -22.50 -22.48 -1.75
C HIS A 74 -21.06 -22.70 -2.23
N PHE A 75 -20.08 -22.32 -1.44
CA PHE A 75 -18.67 -22.58 -1.72
C PHE A 75 -18.25 -24.04 -1.47
N ASP A 76 -19.08 -24.84 -0.83
CA ASP A 76 -18.84 -26.28 -0.61
C ASP A 76 -18.59 -27.04 -1.92
N ARG A 77 -19.08 -26.54 -3.06
CA ARG A 77 -18.85 -27.15 -4.37
C ARG A 77 -17.41 -27.03 -4.84
N TYR A 78 -16.69 -26.03 -4.41
CA TYR A 78 -15.33 -25.78 -4.86
C TYR A 78 -14.27 -26.28 -3.90
N ARG A 79 -14.65 -26.69 -2.68
CA ARG A 79 -13.76 -27.22 -1.63
C ARG A 79 -12.37 -26.58 -1.63
N ARG A 80 -12.31 -25.28 -1.94
CA ARG A 80 -11.10 -24.54 -1.71
C ARG A 80 -10.94 -24.38 -0.22
N PRO A 81 -9.81 -24.81 0.35
CA PRO A 81 -9.52 -24.43 1.72
C PRO A 81 -9.57 -22.90 1.77
N ALA A 82 -10.15 -22.34 2.81
CA ALA A 82 -10.10 -20.90 3.05
C ALA A 82 -8.62 -20.49 2.96
N ASN A 83 -8.27 -19.87 1.83
CA ASN A 83 -6.91 -19.49 1.55
C ASN A 83 -6.84 -17.98 1.64
N THR A 84 -5.87 -17.47 2.37
CA THR A 84 -5.59 -16.03 2.44
C THR A 84 -5.31 -15.43 1.06
N ASP A 85 -4.85 -16.23 0.11
CA ASP A 85 -4.60 -15.83 -1.27
C ASP A 85 -5.86 -15.38 -2.02
N ASP A 86 -7.05 -15.79 -1.56
CA ASP A 86 -8.31 -15.34 -2.15
C ASP A 86 -8.73 -13.92 -1.68
N LEU A 87 -8.10 -13.39 -0.64
CA LEU A 87 -8.42 -12.07 -0.06
C LEU A 87 -7.52 -10.95 -0.56
N PHE A 88 -6.38 -11.30 -1.13
CA PHE A 88 -5.42 -10.37 -1.71
C PHE A 88 -4.74 -11.00 -2.94
N LEU A 89 -4.10 -10.18 -3.74
CA LEU A 89 -3.26 -10.64 -4.84
C LEU A 89 -1.81 -10.62 -4.40
N SER A 90 -1.02 -11.59 -4.86
CA SER A 90 0.41 -11.62 -4.56
C SER A 90 1.24 -12.05 -5.77
N TRP A 91 2.45 -11.50 -5.90
CA TRP A 91 3.44 -11.85 -6.91
C TRP A 91 4.77 -12.11 -6.23
N ASP A 92 5.47 -13.15 -6.64
CA ASP A 92 6.87 -13.35 -6.28
C ASP A 92 7.74 -12.51 -7.22
N VAL A 93 8.39 -11.49 -6.66
CA VAL A 93 9.10 -10.46 -7.43
C VAL A 93 10.57 -10.44 -7.06
N PRO A 94 11.48 -10.54 -8.02
CA PRO A 94 12.89 -10.25 -7.75
C PRO A 94 13.04 -8.75 -7.45
N TYR A 95 13.58 -8.43 -6.28
CA TYR A 95 13.80 -7.06 -5.85
C TYR A 95 14.72 -6.32 -6.81
N GLU A 96 14.27 -5.16 -7.24
CA GLU A 96 15.04 -4.21 -8.01
C GLU A 96 14.68 -2.79 -7.56
N PRO A 97 15.65 -1.99 -7.09
CA PRO A 97 15.38 -0.60 -6.74
C PRO A 97 14.73 0.17 -7.89
N GLY A 98 13.83 1.08 -7.56
CA GLY A 98 13.11 1.88 -8.56
C GLY A 98 11.64 2.01 -8.22
N LYS A 99 10.77 1.90 -9.22
CA LYS A 99 9.33 2.06 -9.10
C LYS A 99 8.64 0.70 -9.16
N ILE A 100 7.81 0.41 -8.17
CA ILE A 100 6.83 -0.67 -8.23
C ILE A 100 5.43 -0.05 -8.34
N GLU A 101 4.60 -0.59 -9.21
CA GLU A 101 3.30 -0.02 -9.56
C GLU A 101 2.28 -1.13 -9.77
N VAL A 102 1.07 -0.90 -9.31
CA VAL A 102 -0.08 -1.76 -9.59
C VAL A 102 -1.17 -0.96 -10.29
N VAL A 103 -1.76 -1.57 -11.30
CA VAL A 103 -2.91 -1.04 -12.05
C VAL A 103 -4.10 -1.94 -11.76
N GLY A 104 -5.18 -1.38 -11.24
CA GLY A 104 -6.42 -2.09 -10.97
C GLY A 104 -7.41 -1.92 -12.11
N TYR A 105 -8.10 -3.03 -12.45
CA TYR A 105 -9.07 -3.09 -13.53
C TYR A 105 -10.45 -3.49 -13.03
N HIS A 106 -11.46 -3.00 -13.73
CA HIS A 106 -12.87 -3.38 -13.59
C HIS A 106 -13.51 -3.40 -14.98
N ASP A 107 -14.18 -4.49 -15.34
CA ASP A 107 -14.69 -4.71 -16.72
C ASP A 107 -13.61 -4.48 -17.79
N GLY A 108 -12.37 -4.91 -17.52
CA GLY A 108 -11.23 -4.77 -18.42
C GLY A 108 -10.71 -3.33 -18.61
N LYS A 109 -11.21 -2.35 -17.85
CA LYS A 109 -10.77 -0.96 -17.89
C LYS A 109 -9.95 -0.61 -16.65
N GLU A 110 -8.88 0.16 -16.84
CA GLU A 110 -8.14 0.74 -15.72
C GLU A 110 -9.07 1.66 -14.90
N VAL A 111 -9.13 1.43 -13.59
CA VAL A 111 -9.97 2.20 -12.65
C VAL A 111 -9.17 2.80 -11.51
N CYS A 112 -8.00 2.28 -11.22
CA CYS A 112 -7.09 2.85 -10.23
C CYS A 112 -5.64 2.47 -10.50
N ARG A 113 -4.73 3.24 -9.92
CA ARG A 113 -3.28 3.02 -9.98
C ARG A 113 -2.64 3.43 -8.68
N TYR A 114 -1.71 2.62 -8.21
CA TYR A 114 -0.92 2.93 -7.02
C TYR A 114 0.54 2.57 -7.26
N ASN A 115 1.45 3.38 -6.76
CA ASN A 115 2.88 3.11 -6.89
C ASN A 115 3.65 3.47 -5.63
N VAL A 116 4.79 2.80 -5.47
CA VAL A 116 5.79 3.05 -4.45
C VAL A 116 7.15 3.12 -5.13
N GLU A 117 8.01 4.00 -4.66
CA GLU A 117 9.35 4.15 -5.21
C GLU A 117 10.41 3.98 -4.13
N THR A 118 11.54 3.41 -4.52
CA THR A 118 12.77 3.47 -3.71
C THR A 118 13.19 4.93 -3.56
N THR A 119 13.41 5.37 -2.34
CA THR A 119 13.85 6.74 -2.05
C THR A 119 15.36 6.85 -2.12
N GLY A 120 15.85 8.09 -2.22
CA GLY A 120 17.26 8.41 -2.00
C GLY A 120 17.60 8.46 -0.51
N GLU A 121 18.82 8.90 -0.22
CA GLU A 121 19.27 9.13 1.14
C GLU A 121 18.42 10.20 1.84
N ALA A 122 18.32 10.09 3.17
CA ALA A 122 17.64 11.09 4.00
C ALA A 122 18.32 12.45 3.84
N ALA A 123 17.57 13.47 3.43
CA ALA A 123 18.09 14.78 3.09
C ALA A 123 17.46 15.92 3.90
N ALA A 124 16.23 15.77 4.36
CA ALA A 124 15.52 16.83 5.09
C ALA A 124 14.48 16.28 6.05
N ILE A 125 14.08 17.14 6.99
CA ILE A 125 12.95 16.94 7.89
C ILE A 125 11.78 17.73 7.33
N LYS A 126 10.64 17.05 7.14
CA LYS A 126 9.36 17.70 6.85
C LYS A 126 8.50 17.71 8.12
N LEU A 127 8.23 18.90 8.63
CA LEU A 127 7.35 19.13 9.76
C LEU A 127 5.99 19.59 9.25
N THR A 128 4.93 18.96 9.72
CA THR A 128 3.53 19.35 9.44
C THR A 128 2.78 19.44 10.76
N VAL A 129 2.05 20.50 10.98
CA VAL A 129 1.23 20.71 12.19
C VAL A 129 -0.25 20.75 11.82
N ASP A 130 -1.10 20.23 12.70
CA ASP A 130 -2.55 20.25 12.53
C ASP A 130 -3.15 21.66 12.74
N LYS A 131 -2.46 22.51 13.53
CA LYS A 131 -2.87 23.87 13.83
C LYS A 131 -1.66 24.80 13.88
N THR A 132 -1.81 25.98 13.32
CA THR A 132 -0.78 27.03 13.33
C THR A 132 -0.95 28.03 14.46
N SER A 133 -2.08 28.00 15.18
CA SER A 133 -2.41 28.84 16.30
C SER A 133 -3.28 28.09 17.27
N VAL A 134 -3.05 28.29 18.58
CA VAL A 134 -3.83 27.72 19.68
C VAL A 134 -3.99 28.78 20.78
N ASP A 135 -5.06 28.64 21.56
CA ASP A 135 -5.27 29.47 22.73
C ASP A 135 -4.34 29.05 23.86
N ALA A 136 -3.80 30.03 24.61
CA ALA A 136 -2.93 29.78 25.77
C ALA A 136 -3.77 29.43 27.00
N ASP A 137 -4.64 28.43 26.88
CA ASP A 137 -5.62 28.02 27.90
C ASP A 137 -5.16 26.84 28.77
N GLY A 138 -3.95 26.34 28.52
CA GLY A 138 -3.35 25.18 29.23
C GLY A 138 -4.03 23.85 28.84
N ARG A 139 -4.91 23.80 27.82
CA ARG A 139 -5.65 22.63 27.37
C ARG A 139 -5.47 22.37 25.87
N SER A 140 -5.28 23.42 25.08
CA SER A 140 -5.09 23.32 23.65
C SER A 140 -3.79 22.59 23.30
N VAL A 141 -3.89 21.66 22.35
CA VAL A 141 -2.76 20.82 21.91
C VAL A 141 -2.56 21.01 20.42
N VAL A 142 -1.30 21.07 20.00
CA VAL A 142 -0.88 20.98 18.61
C VAL A 142 -0.26 19.61 18.37
N GLN A 143 -0.70 18.93 17.33
CA GLN A 143 -0.07 17.71 16.87
C GLN A 143 0.91 18.04 15.75
N ALA A 144 2.16 17.61 15.91
CA ALA A 144 3.21 17.79 14.93
C ALA A 144 3.60 16.44 14.34
N GLU A 145 3.49 16.31 13.02
CA GLU A 145 3.98 15.15 12.27
C GLU A 145 5.36 15.48 11.71
N ILE A 146 6.33 14.63 12.01
CA ILE A 146 7.69 14.72 11.49
C ILE A 146 7.93 13.57 10.52
N ARG A 147 8.39 13.90 9.33
CA ARG A 147 8.78 12.93 8.31
C ARG A 147 10.19 13.20 7.84
N ILE A 148 10.98 12.15 7.73
CA ILE A 148 12.28 12.23 7.07
C ILE A 148 12.06 12.03 5.58
N VAL A 149 12.60 12.93 4.77
CA VAL A 149 12.42 12.90 3.34
C VAL A 149 13.75 12.96 2.60
N ASP A 150 13.76 12.42 1.38
CA ASP A 150 14.90 12.53 0.48
C ASP A 150 14.93 13.89 -0.23
N SER A 151 15.94 14.10 -1.09
CA SER A 151 16.11 15.35 -1.87
C SER A 151 14.95 15.66 -2.83
N LYS A 152 14.08 14.68 -3.11
CA LYS A 152 12.86 14.81 -3.93
C LYS A 152 11.60 14.98 -3.09
N GLY A 153 11.72 15.04 -1.75
CA GLY A 153 10.60 15.16 -0.83
C GLY A 153 9.83 13.85 -0.58
N ARG A 154 10.34 12.69 -1.01
CA ARG A 154 9.74 11.39 -0.77
C ARG A 154 10.11 10.90 0.63
N ILE A 155 9.17 10.25 1.31
CA ILE A 155 9.35 9.78 2.70
C ILE A 155 10.33 8.61 2.71
N VAL A 156 11.41 8.74 3.49
CA VAL A 156 12.41 7.68 3.71
C VAL A 156 11.96 6.85 4.92
N LEU A 157 11.25 5.77 4.66
CA LEU A 157 10.58 4.96 5.68
C LEU A 157 11.53 4.22 6.62
N ASP A 158 12.74 3.94 6.18
CA ASP A 158 13.77 3.24 6.95
C ASP A 158 14.77 4.19 7.64
N ALA A 159 14.57 5.50 7.54
CA ALA A 159 15.38 6.49 8.23
C ALA A 159 15.01 6.59 9.72
N SER A 160 15.99 6.57 10.58
CA SER A 160 15.82 6.65 12.04
C SER A 160 16.87 7.60 12.66
N PRO A 161 16.91 8.90 12.26
CA PRO A 161 17.82 9.86 12.86
C PRO A 161 17.37 10.22 14.27
N GLN A 162 18.33 10.62 15.11
CA GLN A 162 18.01 11.31 16.36
C GLN A 162 17.48 12.70 16.03
N LEU A 163 16.43 13.11 16.73
CA LEU A 163 15.79 14.42 16.58
C LEU A 163 15.82 15.15 17.91
N ASP A 164 16.28 16.37 17.90
CA ASP A 164 16.26 17.27 19.06
C ASP A 164 15.16 18.33 18.87
N PHE A 165 14.37 18.55 19.92
CA PHE A 165 13.31 19.53 19.94
C PHE A 165 13.73 20.70 20.81
N ILE A 166 13.70 21.90 20.24
CA ILE A 166 13.97 23.15 20.96
C ILE A 166 12.67 23.97 20.93
N LEU A 167 12.14 24.27 22.13
CA LEU A 167 10.96 25.11 22.36
C LEU A 167 11.36 26.51 22.73
#